data_7669f8bf0221802bd03c7ed99e573e75
#
_entry.id   7669f8bf0221802bd03c7ed99e573e75
#
_cell.length_a   1.000
_cell.length_b   1.000
_cell.length_c   1.000
_cell.angle_alpha   90.00
_cell.angle_beta   90.00
_cell.angle_gamma   90.00
#
_symmetry.space_group_name_H-M   'P 1'
#
loop_
_entity.id
_entity.type
_entity.pdbx_description
1 polymer ?
#
loop_
_entity_poly.entity_id
_entity_poly.type
_entity_poly.pdbx_seq_one_letter_code
_entity_poly.pdbx_strand_id
1 'polypeptide(L)'
;MVLSTMVATEDSSFWADAEWSAALLALIGHPLGGAHLRAPPGPVRDYWLERLTELSGQSRLRKIPANIPEGRLLGGIDLSATLQHGKPIAETGLLGECDGQLVIAAMAERLPRNTVHHLCSALDNGQIIVARDAVEADIPARITVIAQDEGTGDEWLHSALADRLGITLDMTELGIHDVEDEHFTPRLVERARAVLDDVHLTEAQLATLTSLAQSLGIDSPRAVLAALKVARGCAALAGETTVAEHDIARALRLCLLPCAQQLPEAAEPPPPEQELEESESEDEEPPPTPEQPPPDEERLLEAALAQLPEGLLAQLQTRAAKTRQSSTGSAGEQHRHQNRGRPTGVMRGDHRRGGRINILATLRAAAPWQPLRKQEVAERSAPRSLEIRRDDIHLTRFQQRRDTLTLFVVDASGSAALQRLAEAKGAVELLLADCYVRRDQVALIAFRDETAELLLPPTRSLVRAKKALAALPGGGATPMAAALELTRDLAERAAKQGTTTQYVILTDGAANVARDGTRNREAGTRDA
;
A
#
# COMPACT_ATOMS: atom_id res chain seq x y z
N MET A 1 30.08 -13.33 27.92
CA MET A 1 29.21 -14.02 28.90
C MET A 1 28.13 -13.13 29.55
N VAL A 2 28.28 -11.81 29.57
CA VAL A 2 27.26 -10.87 30.09
C VAL A 2 26.26 -10.44 29.01
N LEU A 3 26.66 -10.39 27.73
CA LEU A 3 25.79 -10.04 26.60
C LEU A 3 24.83 -11.16 26.17
N SER A 4 25.25 -12.44 26.33
CA SER A 4 24.41 -13.59 25.97
C SER A 4 23.18 -13.77 26.89
N THR A 5 23.22 -13.21 28.11
CA THR A 5 22.13 -13.32 29.08
C THR A 5 21.12 -12.17 28.99
N MET A 6 21.49 -11.04 28.36
CA MET A 6 20.59 -9.89 28.20
C MET A 6 19.72 -9.96 26.93
N VAL A 7 20.12 -10.75 25.93
CA VAL A 7 19.35 -10.91 24.67
C VAL A 7 18.25 -11.98 24.78
N ALA A 8 18.27 -12.80 25.83
CA ALA A 8 17.32 -13.89 26.05
C ALA A 8 16.11 -13.50 26.93
N THR A 9 15.98 -12.26 27.39
CA THR A 9 14.77 -11.79 28.05
C THR A 9 13.73 -11.45 27.00
N GLU A 10 12.59 -12.09 27.10
CA GLU A 10 11.36 -11.97 26.31
C GLU A 10 10.77 -10.55 26.34
N ASP A 11 11.49 -9.55 25.78
CA ASP A 11 10.94 -8.22 25.55
C ASP A 11 10.15 -8.21 24.26
N SER A 12 8.89 -8.58 24.37
CA SER A 12 7.88 -8.50 23.30
C SER A 12 7.26 -7.12 23.20
N SER A 13 8.02 -6.05 23.47
CA SER A 13 7.53 -4.70 23.24
C SER A 13 7.57 -4.36 21.75
N PHE A 14 6.58 -3.62 21.28
CA PHE A 14 6.54 -3.11 19.89
C PHE A 14 7.76 -2.30 19.54
N TRP A 15 8.30 -1.58 20.51
CA TRP A 15 9.50 -0.80 20.34
C TRP A 15 10.72 -1.69 20.10
N ALA A 16 10.81 -2.85 20.75
CA ALA A 16 11.88 -3.81 20.51
C ALA A 16 11.93 -4.26 19.06
N ASP A 17 10.80 -4.62 18.44
CA ASP A 17 10.74 -4.96 17.01
C ASP A 17 11.12 -3.77 16.11
N ALA A 18 10.78 -2.54 16.49
CA ALA A 18 11.20 -1.34 15.78
C ALA A 18 12.73 -1.14 15.85
N GLU A 19 13.33 -1.31 17.00
CA GLU A 19 14.78 -1.19 17.17
C GLU A 19 15.55 -2.30 16.46
N TRP A 20 15.08 -3.55 16.56
CA TRP A 20 15.61 -4.66 15.77
C TRP A 20 15.53 -4.40 14.27
N SER A 21 14.43 -3.85 13.78
CA SER A 21 14.28 -3.52 12.36
C SER A 21 15.31 -2.50 11.90
N ALA A 22 15.62 -1.48 12.71
CA ALA A 22 16.64 -0.49 12.40
C ALA A 22 18.05 -1.12 12.32
N ALA A 23 18.38 -1.98 13.30
CA ALA A 23 19.66 -2.70 13.31
C ALA A 23 19.82 -3.66 12.12
N LEU A 24 18.76 -4.40 11.78
CA LEU A 24 18.73 -5.32 10.64
C LEU A 24 18.86 -4.59 9.30
N LEU A 25 18.20 -3.45 9.12
CA LEU A 25 18.35 -2.62 7.93
C LEU A 25 19.74 -2.04 7.78
N ALA A 26 20.35 -1.61 8.89
CA ALA A 26 21.74 -1.14 8.91
C ALA A 26 22.76 -2.26 8.65
N LEU A 27 22.47 -3.48 9.11
CA LEU A 27 23.34 -4.64 8.94
C LEU A 27 23.29 -5.19 7.51
N ILE A 28 22.09 -5.50 7.01
CA ILE A 28 21.88 -6.25 5.76
C ILE A 28 21.85 -5.32 4.55
N GLY A 29 21.18 -4.17 4.67
CA GLY A 29 21.10 -3.16 3.61
C GLY A 29 20.35 -3.62 2.36
N HIS A 30 20.90 -3.32 1.18
CA HIS A 30 20.29 -3.58 -0.13
C HIS A 30 19.74 -5.01 -0.34
N PRO A 31 20.41 -6.09 0.08
CA PRO A 31 19.87 -7.44 -0.07
C PRO A 31 18.49 -7.65 0.57
N LEU A 32 18.14 -6.86 1.56
CA LEU A 32 16.82 -6.89 2.21
C LEU A 32 15.77 -6.06 1.45
N GLY A 33 16.20 -5.20 0.51
CA GLY A 33 15.35 -4.27 -0.23
C GLY A 33 14.97 -3.03 0.57
N GLY A 34 14.62 -3.19 1.84
CA GLY A 34 14.26 -2.09 2.73
C GLY A 34 13.11 -2.41 3.67
N ALA A 35 12.42 -1.35 4.10
CA ALA A 35 11.27 -1.48 4.99
C ALA A 35 10.07 -0.67 4.51
N HIS A 36 8.88 -1.23 4.70
CA HIS A 36 7.60 -0.52 4.70
C HIS A 36 7.35 0.00 6.11
N LEU A 37 7.51 1.30 6.30
CA LEU A 37 7.31 1.97 7.58
C LEU A 37 5.97 2.70 7.58
N ARG A 38 4.99 2.14 8.25
CA ARG A 38 3.70 2.78 8.48
C ARG A 38 3.73 3.55 9.79
N ALA A 39 3.80 4.86 9.70
CA ALA A 39 3.87 5.73 10.86
C ALA A 39 3.38 7.14 10.53
N PRO A 40 2.53 7.75 11.38
CA PRO A 40 2.19 9.15 11.24
C PRO A 40 3.44 10.03 11.48
N PRO A 41 3.45 11.28 10.98
CA PRO A 41 4.46 12.24 11.36
C PRO A 41 4.46 12.45 12.88
N GLY A 42 5.61 12.26 13.53
CA GLY A 42 5.67 12.38 14.96
C GLY A 42 7.03 12.01 15.58
N PRO A 43 7.21 12.23 16.89
CA PRO A 43 8.49 12.08 17.56
C PRO A 43 9.00 10.63 17.55
N VAL A 44 8.13 9.63 17.63
CA VAL A 44 8.52 8.21 17.60
C VAL A 44 9.15 7.84 16.28
N ARG A 45 8.51 8.22 15.15
CA ARG A 45 9.05 8.00 13.82
C ARG A 45 10.37 8.72 13.60
N ASP A 46 10.43 9.98 14.02
CA ASP A 46 11.64 10.79 13.84
C ASP A 46 12.81 10.21 14.66
N TYR A 47 12.56 9.76 15.89
CA TYR A 47 13.53 9.07 16.72
C TYR A 47 14.02 7.75 16.09
N TRP A 48 13.10 6.92 15.57
CA TRP A 48 13.48 5.68 14.87
C TRP A 48 14.37 5.96 13.64
N LEU A 49 14.08 7.02 12.88
CA LEU A 49 14.90 7.44 11.74
C LEU A 49 16.29 7.95 12.18
N GLU A 50 16.39 8.63 13.30
CA GLU A 50 17.66 9.03 13.90
C GLU A 50 18.47 7.81 14.31
N ARG A 51 17.85 6.84 14.98
CA ARG A 51 18.49 5.56 15.33
C ARG A 51 18.99 4.81 14.10
N LEU A 52 18.16 4.68 13.07
CA LEU A 52 18.57 4.04 11.82
C LEU A 52 19.75 4.77 11.16
N THR A 53 19.74 6.10 11.18
CA THR A 53 20.83 6.93 10.65
C THR A 53 22.12 6.67 11.39
N GLU A 54 22.07 6.62 12.72
CA GLU A 54 23.22 6.34 13.58
C GLU A 54 23.78 4.93 13.36
N LEU A 55 22.91 3.90 13.40
CA LEU A 55 23.30 2.50 13.24
C LEU A 55 23.89 2.22 11.84
N SER A 56 23.39 2.89 10.80
CA SER A 56 23.91 2.76 9.43
C SER A 56 25.23 3.46 9.18
N GLY A 57 25.66 4.35 10.09
CA GLY A 57 26.86 5.18 9.92
C GLY A 57 26.73 6.26 8.84
N GLN A 58 25.53 6.53 8.35
CA GLN A 58 25.30 7.59 7.35
C GLN A 58 25.17 8.94 8.05
N SER A 59 25.71 10.00 7.43
CA SER A 59 25.59 11.35 7.98
C SER A 59 24.15 11.86 7.98
N ARG A 60 23.36 11.43 7.01
CA ARG A 60 21.90 11.66 6.92
C ARG A 60 21.26 10.80 5.85
N LEU A 61 19.99 10.42 6.05
CA LEU A 61 19.20 9.71 5.05
C LEU A 61 18.69 10.67 3.96
N ARG A 62 18.88 10.31 2.69
CA ARG A 62 18.39 11.09 1.56
C ARG A 62 16.90 10.82 1.34
N LYS A 63 16.12 11.87 1.04
CA LYS A 63 14.67 11.74 0.84
C LYS A 63 14.30 11.82 -0.63
N ILE A 64 13.46 10.89 -1.07
CA ILE A 64 12.80 10.87 -2.37
C ILE A 64 11.38 11.42 -2.16
N PRO A 65 11.08 12.67 -2.53
CA PRO A 65 9.75 13.22 -2.37
C PRO A 65 8.77 12.59 -3.38
N ALA A 66 7.49 12.47 -3.00
CA ALA A 66 6.46 11.85 -3.83
C ALA A 66 6.34 12.46 -5.25
N ASN A 67 6.77 13.69 -5.46
CA ASN A 67 6.69 14.38 -6.77
C ASN A 67 8.05 14.54 -7.45
N ILE A 68 9.03 13.75 -7.10
CA ILE A 68 10.37 13.90 -7.70
C ILE A 68 10.28 13.84 -9.23
N PRO A 69 10.86 14.80 -9.96
CA PRO A 69 10.95 14.70 -11.41
C PRO A 69 11.86 13.53 -11.79
N GLU A 70 11.48 12.79 -12.83
CA GLU A 70 12.23 11.62 -13.30
C GLU A 70 13.71 11.93 -13.61
N GLY A 71 13.99 13.11 -14.19
CA GLY A 71 15.35 13.56 -14.44
C GLY A 71 16.18 13.80 -13.19
N ARG A 72 15.55 14.14 -12.06
CA ARG A 72 16.25 14.28 -10.79
C ARG A 72 16.44 12.91 -10.10
N LEU A 73 15.50 11.99 -10.34
CA LEU A 73 15.56 10.64 -9.80
C LEU A 73 16.63 9.79 -10.48
N LEU A 74 16.61 9.74 -11.82
CA LEU A 74 17.47 8.87 -12.62
C LEU A 74 18.73 9.55 -13.12
N GLY A 75 18.74 10.89 -13.17
CA GLY A 75 19.73 11.65 -13.90
C GLY A 75 19.32 11.92 -15.35
N GLY A 76 20.25 12.31 -16.16
CA GLY A 76 20.03 12.67 -17.56
C GLY A 76 21.16 13.54 -18.10
N ILE A 77 20.83 14.60 -18.82
CA ILE A 77 21.81 15.56 -19.34
C ILE A 77 22.00 16.70 -18.33
N ASP A 78 23.26 16.98 -17.98
CA ASP A 78 23.64 18.28 -17.43
C ASP A 78 23.51 19.35 -18.53
N LEU A 79 22.43 20.11 -18.43
CA LEU A 79 22.10 21.11 -19.43
C LEU A 79 23.17 22.19 -19.55
N SER A 80 23.72 22.65 -18.41
CA SER A 80 24.71 23.72 -18.35
C SER A 80 26.03 23.27 -18.97
N ALA A 81 26.54 22.12 -18.54
CA ALA A 81 27.77 21.55 -19.06
C ALA A 81 27.64 21.17 -20.54
N THR A 82 26.50 20.60 -20.95
CA THR A 82 26.24 20.24 -22.36
C THR A 82 26.22 21.48 -23.28
N LEU A 83 25.58 22.57 -22.85
CA LEU A 83 25.55 23.81 -23.62
C LEU A 83 26.92 24.50 -23.71
N GLN A 84 27.74 24.40 -22.67
CA GLN A 84 29.11 24.94 -22.66
C GLN A 84 30.05 24.15 -23.55
N HIS A 85 30.00 22.81 -23.47
CA HIS A 85 30.97 21.96 -24.18
C HIS A 85 30.48 21.46 -25.55
N GLY A 86 29.16 21.66 -25.85
CA GLY A 86 28.59 21.21 -27.11
C GLY A 86 28.49 19.68 -27.28
N LYS A 87 28.69 18.92 -26.23
CA LYS A 87 28.56 17.46 -26.21
C LYS A 87 27.64 17.06 -25.05
N PRO A 88 26.84 16.00 -25.20
CA PRO A 88 26.01 15.50 -24.10
C PRO A 88 26.88 15.11 -22.90
N ILE A 89 26.61 15.71 -21.75
CA ILE A 89 27.27 15.39 -20.47
C ILE A 89 26.22 14.83 -19.55
N ALA A 90 26.46 13.63 -19.00
CA ALA A 90 25.54 12.98 -18.10
C ALA A 90 25.55 13.64 -16.70
N GLU A 91 24.36 13.85 -16.12
CA GLU A 91 24.16 14.18 -14.70
C GLU A 91 23.69 12.91 -13.98
N THR A 92 24.36 12.55 -12.89
CA THR A 92 23.94 11.43 -12.04
C THR A 92 22.67 11.80 -11.28
N GLY A 93 21.66 10.93 -11.28
CA GLY A 93 20.43 11.14 -10.54
C GLY A 93 20.54 10.70 -9.09
N LEU A 94 19.49 11.01 -8.30
CA LEU A 94 19.45 10.73 -6.87
C LEU A 94 19.67 9.25 -6.55
N LEU A 95 19.17 8.31 -7.36
CA LEU A 95 19.34 6.88 -7.12
C LEU A 95 20.81 6.46 -7.28
N GLY A 96 21.51 6.95 -8.29
CA GLY A 96 22.93 6.69 -8.47
C GLY A 96 23.82 7.38 -7.43
N GLU A 97 23.46 8.63 -7.00
CA GLU A 97 24.14 9.32 -5.89
C GLU A 97 24.03 8.55 -4.56
N CYS A 98 23.02 7.69 -4.42
CA CYS A 98 22.72 6.93 -3.21
C CYS A 98 23.15 5.44 -3.32
N ASP A 99 24.01 5.06 -4.26
CA ASP A 99 24.50 3.67 -4.33
C ASP A 99 25.09 3.23 -2.99
N GLY A 100 24.66 2.06 -2.49
CA GLY A 100 25.05 1.51 -1.20
C GLY A 100 24.43 2.19 0.03
N GLN A 101 23.46 3.10 -0.14
CA GLN A 101 22.87 3.88 0.95
C GLN A 101 21.40 3.54 1.21
N LEU A 102 20.97 3.90 2.44
CA LEU A 102 19.56 3.93 2.82
C LEU A 102 18.93 5.23 2.31
N VAL A 103 17.74 5.12 1.71
CA VAL A 103 16.97 6.25 1.19
C VAL A 103 15.53 6.22 1.68
N ILE A 104 14.97 7.38 1.96
CA ILE A 104 13.58 7.51 2.40
C ILE A 104 12.70 7.85 1.21
N ALA A 105 11.74 7.01 0.89
CA ALA A 105 10.63 7.34 -0.02
C ALA A 105 9.49 7.94 0.80
N ALA A 106 9.40 9.27 0.80
CA ALA A 106 8.40 9.99 1.60
C ALA A 106 7.01 9.90 0.97
N MET A 107 5.98 9.67 1.79
CA MET A 107 4.59 9.45 1.34
C MET A 107 4.55 8.39 0.22
N ALA A 108 5.11 7.22 0.52
CA ALA A 108 5.33 6.18 -0.48
C ALA A 108 4.03 5.64 -1.08
N GLU A 109 2.93 5.69 -0.34
CA GLU A 109 1.57 5.37 -0.79
C GLU A 109 1.09 6.28 -1.93
N ARG A 110 1.69 7.47 -2.07
CA ARG A 110 1.33 8.48 -3.09
C ARG A 110 2.33 8.58 -4.23
N LEU A 111 3.31 7.69 -4.29
CA LEU A 111 4.30 7.69 -5.37
C LEU A 111 3.63 7.42 -6.73
N PRO A 112 4.01 8.16 -7.79
CA PRO A 112 3.58 7.84 -9.14
C PRO A 112 4.09 6.46 -9.59
N ARG A 113 3.32 5.76 -10.41
CA ARG A 113 3.68 4.40 -10.89
C ARG A 113 5.04 4.33 -11.58
N ASN A 114 5.42 5.36 -12.33
CA ASN A 114 6.74 5.44 -12.96
C ASN A 114 7.87 5.53 -11.91
N THR A 115 7.71 6.32 -10.86
CA THR A 115 8.67 6.39 -9.75
C THR A 115 8.79 5.04 -9.04
N VAL A 116 7.65 4.39 -8.75
CA VAL A 116 7.62 3.02 -8.19
C VAL A 116 8.36 2.05 -9.09
N HIS A 117 8.12 2.09 -10.42
CA HIS A 117 8.80 1.22 -11.38
C HIS A 117 10.33 1.38 -11.31
N HIS A 118 10.84 2.62 -11.27
CA HIS A 118 12.28 2.88 -11.18
C HIS A 118 12.88 2.41 -9.86
N LEU A 119 12.17 2.58 -8.74
CA LEU A 119 12.58 2.04 -7.45
C LEU A 119 12.63 0.51 -7.46
N CYS A 120 11.59 -0.14 -8.01
CA CYS A 120 11.55 -1.59 -8.14
C CYS A 120 12.70 -2.11 -9.02
N SER A 121 13.00 -1.44 -10.14
CA SER A 121 14.11 -1.80 -11.02
C SER A 121 15.46 -1.68 -10.30
N ALA A 122 15.67 -0.61 -9.54
CA ALA A 122 16.90 -0.44 -8.74
C ALA A 122 17.02 -1.51 -7.65
N LEU A 123 15.91 -1.85 -6.97
CA LEU A 123 15.90 -2.90 -5.95
C LEU A 123 16.15 -4.31 -6.52
N ASP A 124 15.63 -4.61 -7.71
CA ASP A 124 15.80 -5.93 -8.34
C ASP A 124 17.20 -6.11 -8.95
N ASN A 125 17.74 -5.06 -9.61
CA ASN A 125 18.95 -5.18 -10.42
C ASN A 125 20.21 -4.56 -9.76
N GLY A 126 20.06 -3.78 -8.69
CA GLY A 126 21.15 -3.02 -8.09
C GLY A 126 21.70 -1.91 -8.99
N GLN A 127 21.01 -1.60 -10.09
CA GLN A 127 21.40 -0.58 -11.06
C GLN A 127 20.19 0.00 -11.78
N ILE A 128 20.36 1.18 -12.36
CA ILE A 128 19.36 1.83 -13.22
C ILE A 128 19.94 2.01 -14.62
N ILE A 129 19.11 1.73 -15.62
CA ILE A 129 19.44 1.94 -17.03
C ILE A 129 18.86 3.28 -17.44
N VAL A 130 19.72 4.21 -17.82
CA VAL A 130 19.32 5.51 -18.35
C VAL A 130 19.54 5.50 -19.86
N ALA A 131 18.46 5.43 -20.63
CA ALA A 131 18.47 5.50 -22.10
C ALA A 131 17.58 6.65 -22.54
N ARG A 132 18.05 7.87 -22.38
CA ARG A 132 17.29 9.09 -22.74
C ARG A 132 18.19 10.28 -22.98
N ASP A 133 17.68 11.28 -23.69
CA ASP A 133 18.37 12.55 -23.98
C ASP A 133 19.76 12.35 -24.61
N ALA A 134 19.92 11.32 -25.46
CA ALA A 134 21.20 10.90 -26.07
C ALA A 134 22.28 10.46 -25.06
N VAL A 135 21.89 10.07 -23.85
CA VAL A 135 22.72 9.43 -22.85
C VAL A 135 22.24 8.00 -22.68
N GLU A 136 23.14 7.04 -22.78
CA GLU A 136 22.93 5.64 -22.43
C GLU A 136 23.99 5.26 -21.39
N ALA A 137 23.54 4.87 -20.20
CA ALA A 137 24.41 4.53 -19.10
C ALA A 137 23.73 3.57 -18.12
N ASP A 138 24.51 2.59 -17.65
CA ASP A 138 24.17 1.73 -16.54
C ASP A 138 24.80 2.32 -15.27
N ILE A 139 23.95 2.78 -14.36
CA ILE A 139 24.38 3.48 -13.15
C ILE A 139 24.10 2.57 -11.94
N PRO A 140 25.13 2.21 -11.13
CA PRO A 140 24.92 1.46 -9.90
C PRO A 140 23.94 2.19 -8.96
N ALA A 141 23.00 1.45 -8.39
CA ALA A 141 21.96 1.98 -7.51
C ALA A 141 21.48 0.89 -6.53
N ARG A 142 22.42 0.33 -5.76
CA ARG A 142 22.15 -0.65 -4.70
C ARG A 142 21.62 0.07 -3.48
N ILE A 143 20.39 0.54 -3.56
CA ILE A 143 19.73 1.31 -2.52
C ILE A 143 18.94 0.40 -1.57
N THR A 144 18.79 0.86 -0.32
CA THR A 144 17.85 0.29 0.65
C THR A 144 16.73 1.31 0.89
N VAL A 145 15.48 0.95 0.61
CA VAL A 145 14.37 1.90 0.60
C VAL A 145 13.58 1.82 1.90
N ILE A 146 13.45 2.95 2.60
CA ILE A 146 12.50 3.12 3.69
C ILE A 146 11.25 3.79 3.11
N ALA A 147 10.25 3.00 2.81
CA ALA A 147 8.97 3.49 2.29
C ALA A 147 8.12 4.01 3.45
N GLN A 148 8.15 5.34 3.67
CA GLN A 148 7.27 5.98 4.65
C GLN A 148 5.86 6.03 4.12
N ASP A 149 4.95 5.36 4.81
CA ASP A 149 3.53 5.30 4.54
C ASP A 149 2.77 6.11 5.61
N GLU A 150 2.16 7.21 5.18
CA GLU A 150 1.31 8.09 5.98
C GLU A 150 -0.16 7.95 5.55
N GLY A 151 -0.46 6.89 4.79
CA GLY A 151 -1.76 6.67 4.18
C GLY A 151 -2.87 6.49 5.20
N THR A 152 -4.00 7.12 4.92
CA THR A 152 -5.23 7.01 5.72
C THR A 152 -6.34 6.39 4.88
N GLY A 153 -7.11 5.49 5.49
CA GLY A 153 -8.24 4.84 4.81
C GLY A 153 -7.81 3.90 3.69
N ASP A 154 -8.08 4.27 2.43
CA ASP A 154 -7.80 3.43 1.24
C ASP A 154 -6.46 3.75 0.56
N GLU A 155 -5.63 4.61 1.12
CA GLU A 155 -4.29 4.87 0.60
C GLU A 155 -3.34 3.77 1.05
N TRP A 156 -2.79 3.01 0.12
CA TRP A 156 -1.88 1.89 0.38
C TRP A 156 -0.61 1.99 -0.46
N LEU A 157 0.48 1.51 0.10
CA LEU A 157 1.72 1.33 -0.65
C LEU A 157 1.45 0.45 -1.89
N HIS A 158 2.05 0.82 -3.03
CA HIS A 158 1.90 0.05 -4.26
C HIS A 158 2.45 -1.38 -4.06
N SER A 159 1.64 -2.40 -4.38
CA SER A 159 1.95 -3.82 -4.13
C SER A 159 3.31 -4.26 -4.69
N ALA A 160 3.68 -3.79 -5.89
CA ALA A 160 4.98 -4.10 -6.48
C ALA A 160 6.18 -3.56 -5.67
N LEU A 161 6.03 -2.43 -4.98
CA LEU A 161 7.07 -1.92 -4.08
C LEU A 161 7.03 -2.67 -2.75
N ALA A 162 5.84 -2.89 -2.19
CA ALA A 162 5.68 -3.62 -0.94
C ALA A 162 6.30 -5.03 -0.99
N ASP A 163 6.14 -5.75 -2.11
CA ASP A 163 6.71 -7.09 -2.32
C ASP A 163 8.26 -7.13 -2.32
N ARG A 164 8.92 -5.99 -2.51
CA ARG A 164 10.38 -5.88 -2.53
C ARG A 164 10.99 -5.40 -1.23
N LEU A 165 10.16 -4.96 -0.29
CA LEU A 165 10.60 -4.51 1.01
C LEU A 165 10.53 -5.66 2.00
N GLY A 166 11.67 -6.05 2.55
CA GLY A 166 11.78 -7.26 3.37
C GLY A 166 11.16 -7.14 4.75
N ILE A 167 11.07 -5.93 5.30
CA ILE A 167 10.50 -5.66 6.63
C ILE A 167 9.24 -4.81 6.50
N THR A 168 8.22 -5.13 7.27
CA THR A 168 7.07 -4.26 7.47
C THR A 168 6.93 -3.90 8.95
N LEU A 169 6.94 -2.60 9.24
CA LEU A 169 6.84 -2.05 10.58
C LEU A 169 5.66 -1.09 10.65
N ASP A 170 4.72 -1.36 11.55
CA ASP A 170 3.59 -0.48 11.84
C ASP A 170 3.79 0.16 13.22
N MET A 171 4.02 1.47 13.23
CA MET A 171 4.22 2.27 14.44
C MET A 171 3.06 3.25 14.68
N THR A 172 1.89 2.99 14.12
CA THR A 172 0.74 3.91 14.23
C THR A 172 0.21 4.04 15.66
N GLU A 173 0.36 3.00 16.46
CA GLU A 173 -0.13 2.93 17.85
C GLU A 173 0.96 3.24 18.88
N LEU A 174 2.24 3.38 18.46
CA LEU A 174 3.34 3.67 19.37
C LEU A 174 3.36 5.14 19.79
N GLY A 175 3.41 5.37 21.11
CA GLY A 175 3.66 6.66 21.72
C GLY A 175 5.12 6.86 22.14
N ILE A 176 5.51 8.08 22.47
CA ILE A 176 6.87 8.38 22.95
C ILE A 176 7.19 7.68 24.29
N HIS A 177 6.17 7.26 25.03
CA HIS A 177 6.32 6.57 26.31
C HIS A 177 6.65 5.08 26.13
N ASP A 178 6.43 4.53 24.93
CA ASP A 178 6.73 3.14 24.60
C ASP A 178 8.17 2.99 24.10
N VAL A 179 8.89 4.09 23.95
CA VAL A 179 10.30 4.11 23.56
C VAL A 179 11.16 3.71 24.74
N GLU A 180 11.85 2.59 24.59
CA GLU A 180 12.76 2.02 25.58
C GLU A 180 14.21 2.41 25.32
N ASP A 181 15.09 1.99 26.23
CA ASP A 181 16.54 2.26 26.14
C ASP A 181 17.17 1.57 24.92
N GLU A 182 18.28 2.14 24.44
CA GLU A 182 19.00 1.70 23.25
C GLU A 182 19.75 0.38 23.48
N HIS A 183 19.43 -0.66 22.69
CA HIS A 183 20.08 -1.98 22.79
C HIS A 183 21.21 -2.15 21.77
N PHE A 184 21.12 -1.48 20.60
CA PHE A 184 22.08 -1.62 19.51
C PHE A 184 22.99 -0.41 19.42
N THR A 185 24.25 -0.67 19.07
CA THR A 185 25.27 0.35 18.79
C THR A 185 25.87 0.14 17.41
N PRO A 186 26.42 1.17 16.75
CA PRO A 186 27.09 1.01 15.46
C PRO A 186 28.23 -0.03 15.49
N ARG A 187 28.94 -0.12 16.62
CA ARG A 187 30.00 -1.13 16.81
C ARG A 187 29.46 -2.56 16.84
N LEU A 188 28.28 -2.76 17.39
CA LEU A 188 27.63 -4.07 17.44
C LEU A 188 27.17 -4.48 16.04
N VAL A 189 26.59 -3.56 15.26
CA VAL A 189 26.23 -3.80 13.86
C VAL A 189 27.47 -4.12 13.01
N GLU A 190 28.58 -3.44 13.23
CA GLU A 190 29.83 -3.71 12.50
C GLU A 190 30.39 -5.11 12.83
N ARG A 191 30.36 -5.53 14.11
CA ARG A 191 30.73 -6.90 14.52
C ARG A 191 29.80 -7.94 13.91
N ALA A 192 28.49 -7.71 13.95
CA ALA A 192 27.51 -8.59 13.36
C ALA A 192 27.73 -8.78 11.85
N ARG A 193 28.13 -7.70 11.16
CA ARG A 193 28.47 -7.76 9.72
C ARG A 193 29.64 -8.69 9.42
N ALA A 194 30.62 -8.77 10.32
CA ALA A 194 31.75 -9.69 10.16
C ALA A 194 31.38 -11.16 10.35
N VAL A 195 30.30 -11.45 11.09
CA VAL A 195 29.83 -12.81 11.40
C VAL A 195 28.70 -13.26 10.47
N LEU A 196 28.01 -12.33 9.83
CA LEU A 196 26.77 -12.59 9.06
C LEU A 196 26.93 -13.67 7.98
N ASP A 197 28.08 -13.73 7.32
CA ASP A 197 28.35 -14.73 6.27
C ASP A 197 28.53 -16.14 6.84
N ASP A 198 28.97 -16.25 8.09
CA ASP A 198 29.19 -17.51 8.81
C ASP A 198 27.91 -18.04 9.49
N VAL A 199 26.82 -17.26 9.49
CA VAL A 199 25.55 -17.69 10.07
C VAL A 199 24.82 -18.62 9.10
N HIS A 200 24.51 -19.82 9.57
CA HIS A 200 23.83 -20.84 8.79
C HIS A 200 22.47 -21.23 9.39
N LEU A 201 21.50 -21.48 8.50
CA LEU A 201 20.25 -22.16 8.86
C LEU A 201 20.37 -23.64 8.56
N THR A 202 19.72 -24.45 9.37
CA THR A 202 19.53 -25.87 9.09
C THR A 202 18.47 -26.07 8.00
N GLU A 203 18.51 -27.22 7.33
CA GLU A 203 17.49 -27.58 6.33
C GLU A 203 16.09 -27.66 6.96
N ALA A 204 15.97 -28.11 8.20
CA ALA A 204 14.74 -28.15 8.96
C ALA A 204 14.16 -26.73 9.18
N GLN A 205 14.97 -25.74 9.58
CA GLN A 205 14.55 -24.36 9.76
C GLN A 205 14.10 -23.71 8.46
N LEU A 206 14.76 -24.02 7.33
CA LEU A 206 14.34 -23.57 6.02
C LEU A 206 12.97 -24.16 5.64
N ALA A 207 12.77 -25.45 5.88
CA ALA A 207 11.50 -26.13 5.66
C ALA A 207 10.39 -25.49 6.51
N THR A 208 10.65 -25.24 7.81
CA THR A 208 9.73 -24.57 8.74
C THR A 208 9.29 -23.18 8.21
N LEU A 209 10.24 -22.32 7.82
CA LEU A 209 9.90 -20.99 7.29
C LEU A 209 9.08 -21.06 6.00
N THR A 210 9.37 -22.05 5.14
CA THR A 210 8.64 -22.25 3.88
C THR A 210 7.22 -22.74 4.14
N SER A 211 7.06 -23.68 5.06
CA SER A 211 5.76 -24.22 5.46
C SER A 211 4.90 -23.17 6.14
N LEU A 212 5.47 -22.36 7.04
CA LEU A 212 4.79 -21.23 7.67
C LEU A 212 4.31 -20.20 6.62
N ALA A 213 5.14 -19.85 5.65
CA ALA A 213 4.73 -18.96 4.58
C ALA A 213 3.56 -19.54 3.77
N GLN A 214 3.59 -20.83 3.50
CA GLN A 214 2.51 -21.53 2.79
C GLN A 214 1.21 -21.56 3.61
N SER A 215 1.28 -21.86 4.91
CA SER A 215 0.11 -21.85 5.81
C SER A 215 -0.51 -20.45 5.96
N LEU A 216 0.29 -19.39 5.85
CA LEU A 216 -0.15 -17.99 5.83
C LEU A 216 -0.67 -17.53 4.46
N GLY A 217 -0.67 -18.40 3.44
CA GLY A 217 -1.12 -18.08 2.09
C GLY A 217 -0.23 -17.07 1.37
N ILE A 218 1.08 -17.08 1.63
CA ILE A 218 2.05 -16.16 1.04
C ILE A 218 2.63 -16.79 -0.23
N ASP A 219 2.26 -16.26 -1.39
CA ASP A 219 2.75 -16.75 -2.70
C ASP A 219 4.12 -16.19 -3.09
N SER A 220 4.56 -15.10 -2.44
CA SER A 220 5.81 -14.42 -2.81
C SER A 220 7.04 -15.10 -2.22
N PRO A 221 7.95 -15.65 -3.04
CA PRO A 221 9.22 -16.20 -2.54
C PRO A 221 10.14 -15.12 -1.94
N ARG A 222 9.92 -13.82 -2.29
CA ARG A 222 10.69 -12.71 -1.72
C ARG A 222 10.48 -12.57 -0.22
N ALA A 223 9.25 -12.78 0.26
CA ALA A 223 8.94 -12.72 1.69
C ALA A 223 9.71 -13.81 2.47
N VAL A 224 9.77 -15.03 1.95
CA VAL A 224 10.55 -16.13 2.56
C VAL A 224 12.04 -15.80 2.55
N LEU A 225 12.58 -15.31 1.43
CA LEU A 225 13.99 -14.91 1.33
C LEU A 225 14.32 -13.75 2.27
N ALA A 226 13.39 -12.81 2.49
CA ALA A 226 13.56 -11.73 3.46
C ALA A 226 13.58 -12.29 4.89
N ALA A 227 12.65 -13.20 5.24
CA ALA A 227 12.60 -13.84 6.54
C ALA A 227 13.90 -14.62 6.85
N LEU A 228 14.45 -15.35 5.87
CA LEU A 228 15.73 -16.03 5.99
C LEU A 228 16.88 -15.05 6.29
N LYS A 229 16.94 -13.92 5.58
CA LYS A 229 17.96 -12.90 5.80
C LYS A 229 17.80 -12.24 7.18
N VAL A 230 16.58 -11.98 7.60
CA VAL A 230 16.27 -11.40 8.90
C VAL A 230 16.65 -12.37 10.02
N ALA A 231 16.29 -13.66 9.94
CA ALA A 231 16.68 -14.67 10.93
C ALA A 231 18.21 -14.77 11.08
N ARG A 232 18.94 -14.81 9.96
CA ARG A 232 20.43 -14.76 9.97
C ARG A 232 20.95 -13.46 10.58
N GLY A 233 20.34 -12.34 10.25
CA GLY A 233 20.72 -11.03 10.79
C GLY A 233 20.48 -10.95 12.30
N CYS A 234 19.41 -11.54 12.82
CA CYS A 234 19.13 -11.62 14.27
C CYS A 234 20.23 -12.42 14.99
N ALA A 235 20.56 -13.62 14.52
CA ALA A 235 21.63 -14.44 15.09
C ALA A 235 22.97 -13.72 15.05
N ALA A 236 23.31 -13.06 13.92
CA ALA A 236 24.55 -12.27 13.80
C ALA A 236 24.60 -11.10 14.80
N LEU A 237 23.50 -10.39 15.02
CA LEU A 237 23.41 -9.31 16.01
C LEU A 237 23.55 -9.84 17.46
N ALA A 238 23.08 -11.06 17.71
CA ALA A 238 23.32 -11.75 18.98
C ALA A 238 24.76 -12.28 19.12
N GLY A 239 25.54 -12.29 18.03
CA GLY A 239 26.91 -12.83 17.99
C GLY A 239 26.97 -14.35 17.82
N GLU A 240 25.86 -14.96 17.39
CA GLU A 240 25.71 -16.40 17.21
C GLU A 240 25.91 -16.78 15.73
N THR A 241 26.40 -17.98 15.48
CA THR A 241 26.60 -18.53 14.13
C THR A 241 25.49 -19.49 13.71
N THR A 242 24.57 -19.79 14.61
CA THR A 242 23.39 -20.65 14.38
C THR A 242 22.11 -19.88 14.70
N VAL A 243 21.12 -20.02 13.85
CA VAL A 243 19.82 -19.37 14.03
C VAL A 243 19.04 -20.12 15.12
N ALA A 244 18.46 -19.39 16.08
CA ALA A 244 17.61 -19.92 17.13
C ALA A 244 16.10 -19.76 16.81
N GLU A 245 15.21 -20.39 17.57
CA GLU A 245 13.75 -20.29 17.36
C GLU A 245 13.23 -18.86 17.52
N HIS A 246 13.76 -18.09 18.47
CA HIS A 246 13.36 -16.69 18.66
C HIS A 246 13.76 -15.79 17.49
N ASP A 247 14.83 -16.12 16.72
CA ASP A 247 15.22 -15.40 15.51
C ASP A 247 14.20 -15.67 14.38
N ILE A 248 13.74 -16.93 14.29
CA ILE A 248 12.69 -17.33 13.35
C ILE A 248 11.37 -16.64 13.71
N ALA A 249 11.00 -16.61 15.01
CA ALA A 249 9.79 -15.94 15.48
C ALA A 249 9.81 -14.43 15.15
N ARG A 250 10.97 -13.76 15.29
CA ARG A 250 11.12 -12.34 14.92
C ARG A 250 11.05 -12.16 13.41
N ALA A 251 11.70 -13.02 12.62
CA ALA A 251 11.59 -13.00 11.17
C ALA A 251 10.15 -13.20 10.68
N LEU A 252 9.40 -14.09 11.34
CA LEU A 252 7.97 -14.30 11.09
C LEU A 252 7.18 -13.01 11.35
N ARG A 253 7.38 -12.33 12.48
CA ARG A 253 6.68 -11.07 12.80
C ARG A 253 7.00 -9.95 11.84
N LEU A 254 8.26 -9.75 11.50
CA LEU A 254 8.70 -8.61 10.68
C LEU A 254 8.47 -8.79 9.18
N CYS A 255 8.49 -10.05 8.68
CA CYS A 255 8.48 -10.31 7.24
C CYS A 255 7.22 -11.05 6.77
N LEU A 256 6.78 -12.12 7.46
CA LEU A 256 5.73 -13.01 6.96
C LEU A 256 4.34 -12.60 7.43
N LEU A 257 4.13 -12.35 8.72
CA LEU A 257 2.82 -11.99 9.25
C LEU A 257 2.19 -10.75 8.57
N PRO A 258 2.95 -9.68 8.27
CA PRO A 258 2.39 -8.54 7.54
C PRO A 258 1.95 -8.86 6.11
N CYS A 259 2.47 -9.94 5.52
CA CYS A 259 2.15 -10.41 4.17
C CYS A 259 1.06 -11.49 4.16
N ALA A 260 0.60 -11.96 5.32
CA ALA A 260 -0.37 -13.04 5.44
C ALA A 260 -1.69 -12.72 4.73
N GLN A 261 -2.18 -13.64 3.91
CA GLN A 261 -3.47 -13.56 3.23
C GLN A 261 -4.55 -14.38 3.94
N GLN A 262 -4.15 -15.36 4.73
CA GLN A 262 -5.00 -16.18 5.58
C GLN A 262 -4.27 -16.41 6.91
N LEU A 263 -5.05 -16.43 7.98
CA LEU A 263 -4.54 -16.88 9.28
C LEU A 263 -4.98 -18.34 9.43
N PRO A 264 -4.11 -19.24 9.89
CA PRO A 264 -4.54 -20.59 10.26
C PRO A 264 -5.69 -20.50 11.26
N GLU A 265 -6.77 -21.24 11.04
CA GLU A 265 -7.80 -21.38 12.04
C GLU A 265 -7.15 -22.04 13.27
N ALA A 266 -7.24 -21.37 14.42
CA ALA A 266 -6.84 -21.98 15.67
C ALA A 266 -7.64 -23.30 15.79
N ALA A 267 -6.96 -24.40 16.04
CA ALA A 267 -7.63 -25.67 16.27
C ALA A 267 -8.71 -25.44 17.34
N GLU A 268 -9.97 -25.74 17.02
CA GLU A 268 -11.04 -25.67 18.01
C GLU A 268 -10.63 -26.53 19.20
N PRO A 269 -10.71 -26.03 20.44
CA PRO A 269 -10.44 -26.86 21.59
C PRO A 269 -11.35 -28.10 21.51
N PRO A 270 -10.84 -29.28 21.82
CA PRO A 270 -11.65 -30.50 21.77
C PRO A 270 -12.92 -30.27 22.61
N PRO A 271 -14.09 -30.69 22.09
CA PRO A 271 -15.34 -30.50 22.84
C PRO A 271 -15.19 -31.08 24.21
N PRO A 272 -15.70 -30.41 25.28
CA PRO A 272 -15.62 -30.91 26.64
C PRO A 272 -16.19 -32.31 26.66
N GLU A 273 -15.41 -33.25 27.16
CA GLU A 273 -15.85 -34.63 27.40
C GLU A 273 -17.12 -34.57 28.23
N GLN A 274 -18.23 -34.97 27.63
CA GLN A 274 -19.46 -35.23 28.38
C GLN A 274 -19.19 -36.46 29.25
N GLU A 275 -19.17 -36.28 30.55
CA GLU A 275 -19.25 -37.37 31.51
C GLU A 275 -20.47 -38.24 31.17
N LEU A 276 -20.25 -39.34 30.49
CA LEU A 276 -21.22 -40.40 30.36
C LEU A 276 -21.08 -41.28 31.59
N GLU A 277 -22.16 -41.30 32.35
CA GLU A 277 -22.36 -42.17 33.49
C GLU A 277 -22.00 -43.63 33.17
N GLU A 278 -21.33 -44.26 34.13
CA GLU A 278 -20.85 -45.62 34.14
C GLU A 278 -21.94 -46.64 33.78
N SER A 279 -21.67 -47.44 32.76
CA SER A 279 -22.20 -48.80 32.70
C SER A 279 -21.03 -49.74 32.48
N GLU A 280 -20.79 -50.55 33.50
CA GLU A 280 -19.80 -51.61 33.57
C GLU A 280 -19.91 -52.58 32.37
N SER A 281 -18.82 -52.71 31.59
CA SER A 281 -18.47 -53.95 30.93
C SER A 281 -16.95 -53.99 30.72
N GLU A 282 -16.34 -54.96 31.37
CA GLU A 282 -14.96 -55.37 31.24
C GLU A 282 -14.68 -55.77 29.78
N ASP A 283 -13.74 -55.04 29.13
CA ASP A 283 -12.88 -55.61 28.09
C ASP A 283 -11.66 -54.68 27.88
N GLU A 284 -10.52 -55.30 27.68
CA GLU A 284 -9.13 -54.83 27.68
C GLU A 284 -8.90 -53.47 26.96
N GLU A 285 -8.35 -52.49 27.68
CA GLU A 285 -7.78 -51.24 27.14
C GLU A 285 -6.53 -51.53 26.30
N PRO A 286 -6.45 -50.97 25.07
CA PRO A 286 -5.17 -50.77 24.44
C PRO A 286 -4.41 -49.63 25.15
N PRO A 287 -3.07 -49.69 25.25
CA PRO A 287 -2.28 -48.67 25.97
C PRO A 287 -2.45 -47.31 25.34
N PRO A 288 -2.44 -46.21 26.12
CA PRO A 288 -2.58 -44.87 25.60
C PRO A 288 -1.48 -44.56 24.58
N THR A 289 -1.89 -44.16 23.40
CA THR A 289 -0.99 -43.64 22.38
C THR A 289 -0.34 -42.39 22.97
N PRO A 290 0.99 -42.25 23.00
CA PRO A 290 1.61 -41.03 23.50
C PRO A 290 1.15 -39.87 22.61
N GLU A 291 0.57 -38.83 23.24
CA GLU A 291 0.29 -37.54 22.60
C GLU A 291 1.57 -37.09 21.90
N GLN A 292 1.56 -37.10 20.59
CA GLN A 292 2.63 -36.50 19.83
C GLN A 292 2.59 -35.00 20.13
N PRO A 293 3.72 -34.39 20.57
CA PRO A 293 3.75 -32.95 20.74
C PRO A 293 3.39 -32.27 19.40
N PRO A 294 2.65 -31.14 19.44
CA PRO A 294 2.30 -30.42 18.22
C PRO A 294 3.57 -30.14 17.40
N PRO A 295 3.49 -30.21 16.07
CA PRO A 295 4.64 -29.97 15.22
C PRO A 295 5.28 -28.62 15.57
N ASP A 296 6.61 -28.54 15.49
CA ASP A 296 7.39 -27.33 15.85
C ASP A 296 6.87 -26.07 15.15
N GLU A 297 6.23 -26.22 14.00
CA GLU A 297 5.59 -25.16 13.22
C GLU A 297 4.39 -24.53 13.93
N GLU A 298 3.51 -25.32 14.54
CA GLU A 298 2.34 -24.82 15.30
C GLU A 298 2.78 -24.07 16.56
N ARG A 299 3.80 -24.56 17.25
CA ARG A 299 4.38 -23.88 18.42
C ARG A 299 5.01 -22.54 18.07
N LEU A 300 5.74 -22.47 16.97
CA LEU A 300 6.35 -21.22 16.50
C LEU A 300 5.31 -20.20 16.06
N LEU A 301 4.25 -20.67 15.39
CA LEU A 301 3.15 -19.82 14.98
C LEU A 301 2.36 -19.30 16.18
N GLU A 302 2.03 -20.18 17.16
CA GLU A 302 1.37 -19.78 18.41
C GLU A 302 2.21 -18.79 19.22
N ALA A 303 3.51 -19.06 19.37
CA ALA A 303 4.42 -18.16 20.08
C ALA A 303 4.52 -16.79 19.38
N ALA A 304 4.57 -16.76 18.05
CA ALA A 304 4.58 -15.52 17.28
C ALA A 304 3.23 -14.77 17.34
N LEU A 305 2.11 -15.49 17.28
CA LEU A 305 0.77 -14.91 17.39
C LEU A 305 0.46 -14.41 18.80
N ALA A 306 0.93 -15.12 19.85
CA ALA A 306 0.77 -14.71 21.23
C ALA A 306 1.53 -13.42 21.59
N GLN A 307 2.60 -13.11 20.84
CA GLN A 307 3.37 -11.88 20.96
C GLN A 307 2.82 -10.72 20.12
N LEU A 308 1.76 -10.96 19.31
CA LEU A 308 1.11 -9.90 18.54
C LEU A 308 0.07 -9.19 19.43
N PRO A 309 0.01 -7.85 19.37
CA PRO A 309 -1.05 -7.11 20.05
C PRO A 309 -2.41 -7.42 19.45
N GLU A 310 -3.41 -7.39 20.29
CA GLU A 310 -4.81 -7.65 19.93
C GLU A 310 -5.30 -6.77 18.77
N GLY A 311 -4.85 -5.50 18.70
CA GLY A 311 -5.19 -4.57 17.62
C GLY A 311 -4.61 -4.96 16.25
N LEU A 312 -3.39 -5.51 16.21
CA LEU A 312 -2.74 -5.93 14.97
C LEU A 312 -3.39 -7.20 14.38
N LEU A 313 -3.76 -8.12 15.25
CA LEU A 313 -4.48 -9.35 14.86
C LEU A 313 -5.83 -9.03 14.21
N ALA A 314 -6.59 -8.09 14.78
CA ALA A 314 -7.83 -7.58 14.22
C ALA A 314 -7.61 -6.87 12.87
N GLN A 315 -6.52 -6.12 12.72
CA GLN A 315 -6.16 -5.47 11.44
C GLN A 315 -5.77 -6.48 10.37
N LEU A 316 -5.03 -7.54 10.71
CA LEU A 316 -4.67 -8.62 9.80
C LEU A 316 -5.91 -9.39 9.33
N GLN A 317 -6.83 -9.71 10.24
CA GLN A 317 -8.12 -10.31 9.91
C GLN A 317 -8.96 -9.42 9.00
N THR A 318 -9.00 -8.11 9.25
CA THR A 318 -9.70 -7.13 8.41
C THR A 318 -9.04 -6.98 7.04
N ARG A 319 -7.71 -7.06 6.96
CA ARG A 319 -6.97 -7.08 5.68
C ARG A 319 -7.25 -8.33 4.88
N ALA A 320 -7.18 -9.52 5.49
CA ALA A 320 -7.49 -10.79 4.83
C ALA A 320 -8.94 -10.82 4.29
N ALA A 321 -9.90 -10.25 5.03
CA ALA A 321 -11.28 -10.10 4.59
C ALA A 321 -11.41 -9.08 3.43
N LYS A 322 -10.69 -7.96 3.46
CA LYS A 322 -10.70 -6.94 2.40
C LYS A 322 -10.01 -7.40 1.11
N THR A 323 -8.94 -8.19 1.20
CA THR A 323 -8.25 -8.72 0.01
C THR A 323 -9.16 -9.65 -0.78
N ARG A 324 -10.05 -10.40 -0.12
CA ARG A 324 -11.08 -11.22 -0.78
C ARG A 324 -12.19 -10.36 -1.45
N GLN A 325 -12.41 -9.13 -1.01
CA GLN A 325 -13.43 -8.22 -1.56
C GLN A 325 -12.89 -7.21 -2.59
N SER A 326 -11.57 -7.02 -2.70
CA SER A 326 -10.97 -5.93 -3.50
C SER A 326 -10.83 -6.21 -5.00
N SER A 327 -11.53 -7.21 -5.56
CA SER A 327 -11.58 -7.41 -7.02
C SER A 327 -12.50 -6.42 -7.76
N THR A 328 -13.22 -5.54 -7.06
CA THR A 328 -14.17 -4.60 -7.67
C THR A 328 -14.04 -3.20 -7.10
N GLY A 329 -13.47 -2.29 -7.89
CA GLY A 329 -13.73 -0.85 -7.77
C GLY A 329 -12.62 -0.01 -7.16
N SER A 330 -11.65 0.39 -7.96
CA SER A 330 -10.79 1.55 -7.67
C SER A 330 -11.64 2.83 -7.66
N ALA A 331 -11.81 3.46 -6.50
CA ALA A 331 -12.48 4.74 -6.37
C ALA A 331 -11.74 5.83 -7.17
N GLY A 332 -12.45 6.45 -8.12
CA GLY A 332 -11.97 7.59 -8.91
C GLY A 332 -10.98 7.22 -10.02
N GLU A 333 -11.51 6.93 -11.21
CA GLU A 333 -10.69 6.71 -12.41
C GLU A 333 -9.78 7.92 -12.66
N GLN A 334 -8.47 7.66 -12.77
CA GLN A 334 -7.48 8.70 -13.05
C GLN A 334 -7.63 9.17 -14.50
N HIS A 335 -8.11 10.39 -14.70
CA HIS A 335 -8.26 10.94 -16.03
C HIS A 335 -7.07 11.85 -16.38
N ARG A 336 -6.56 11.70 -17.62
CA ARG A 336 -5.54 12.60 -18.17
C ARG A 336 -6.21 13.90 -18.57
N HIS A 337 -5.81 15.00 -17.95
CA HIS A 337 -6.26 16.34 -18.32
C HIS A 337 -5.12 17.12 -18.99
N GLN A 338 -5.45 17.94 -19.99
CA GLN A 338 -4.42 18.68 -20.75
C GLN A 338 -3.79 19.83 -19.96
N ASN A 339 -4.53 20.48 -19.04
CA ASN A 339 -4.09 21.72 -18.41
C ASN A 339 -4.34 21.82 -16.90
N ARG A 340 -5.01 20.84 -16.27
CA ARG A 340 -5.37 20.89 -14.84
C ARG A 340 -5.06 19.58 -14.14
N GLY A 341 -4.64 19.65 -12.89
CA GLY A 341 -4.32 18.50 -12.06
C GLY A 341 -2.86 18.48 -11.63
N ARG A 342 -2.44 17.34 -11.05
CA ARG A 342 -1.06 17.11 -10.63
C ARG A 342 -0.19 16.78 -11.84
N PRO A 343 0.98 17.41 -12.02
CA PRO A 343 1.90 17.06 -13.08
C PRO A 343 2.48 15.65 -12.83
N THR A 344 2.33 14.75 -13.80
CA THR A 344 2.77 13.34 -13.68
C THR A 344 3.89 12.96 -14.62
N GLY A 345 4.26 13.88 -15.54
CA GLY A 345 5.31 13.59 -16.49
C GLY A 345 5.33 14.57 -17.67
N VAL A 346 6.14 14.25 -18.65
CA VAL A 346 6.34 15.06 -19.85
C VAL A 346 6.04 14.22 -21.08
N MET A 347 5.53 14.85 -22.13
CA MET A 347 5.32 14.20 -23.42
C MET A 347 5.76 15.12 -24.56
N ARG A 348 6.30 14.55 -25.62
CA ARG A 348 6.54 15.28 -26.85
C ARG A 348 5.20 15.71 -27.44
N GLY A 349 5.07 16.97 -27.83
CA GLY A 349 3.79 17.46 -28.36
C GLY A 349 3.85 18.85 -28.99
N ASP A 350 2.81 19.18 -29.75
CA ASP A 350 2.67 20.49 -30.37
C ASP A 350 1.87 21.41 -29.42
N HIS A 351 2.44 22.59 -29.11
CA HIS A 351 1.81 23.61 -28.27
C HIS A 351 0.48 24.15 -28.85
N ARG A 352 0.24 24.00 -30.15
CA ARG A 352 -1.01 24.40 -30.81
C ARG A 352 -2.23 23.60 -30.37
N ARG A 353 -2.01 22.43 -29.73
CA ARG A 353 -3.08 21.58 -29.17
C ARG A 353 -3.47 21.94 -27.73
N GLY A 354 -2.99 23.07 -27.19
CA GLY A 354 -3.44 23.64 -25.93
C GLY A 354 -2.78 23.08 -24.68
N GLY A 355 -1.70 22.31 -24.80
CA GLY A 355 -0.94 21.77 -23.63
C GLY A 355 0.03 22.81 -23.05
N ARG A 356 0.34 22.69 -21.75
CA ARG A 356 1.32 23.55 -21.07
C ARG A 356 2.74 23.10 -21.39
N ILE A 357 3.56 23.98 -21.98
CA ILE A 357 4.94 23.68 -22.33
C ILE A 357 5.79 23.46 -21.08
N ASN A 358 6.58 22.38 -21.10
CA ASN A 358 7.62 22.14 -20.11
C ASN A 358 8.94 22.70 -20.64
N ILE A 359 9.33 23.86 -20.14
CA ILE A 359 10.51 24.59 -20.63
C ILE A 359 11.79 23.77 -20.43
N LEU A 360 11.95 23.14 -19.25
CA LEU A 360 13.16 22.39 -18.93
C LEU A 360 13.33 21.15 -19.83
N ALA A 361 12.26 20.40 -20.06
CA ALA A 361 12.29 19.24 -20.96
C ALA A 361 12.51 19.66 -22.43
N THR A 362 11.93 20.77 -22.85
CA THR A 362 12.16 21.35 -24.19
C THR A 362 13.61 21.75 -24.38
N LEU A 363 14.22 22.41 -23.39
CA LEU A 363 15.63 22.78 -23.43
C LEU A 363 16.55 21.55 -23.43
N ARG A 364 16.23 20.53 -22.62
CA ARG A 364 16.98 19.27 -22.62
C ARG A 364 16.95 18.57 -23.96
N ALA A 365 15.79 18.53 -24.62
CA ALA A 365 15.65 17.94 -25.94
C ALA A 365 16.42 18.73 -27.01
N ALA A 366 16.48 20.07 -26.89
CA ALA A 366 17.15 20.94 -27.84
C ALA A 366 18.68 20.99 -27.66
N ALA A 367 19.18 20.80 -26.43
CA ALA A 367 20.58 21.02 -26.08
C ALA A 367 21.60 20.17 -26.89
N PRO A 368 21.42 18.86 -27.11
CA PRO A 368 22.37 18.05 -27.86
C PRO A 368 22.53 18.48 -29.32
N TRP A 369 21.49 19.10 -29.89
CA TRP A 369 21.43 19.49 -31.28
C TRP A 369 21.99 20.90 -31.57
N GLN A 370 22.39 21.67 -30.55
CA GLN A 370 22.80 23.06 -30.71
C GLN A 370 24.04 23.23 -31.62
N PRO A 371 25.12 22.40 -31.52
CA PRO A 371 26.27 22.55 -32.38
C PRO A 371 25.93 22.44 -33.86
N LEU A 372 25.15 21.40 -34.21
CA LEU A 372 24.74 21.15 -35.59
C LEU A 372 23.83 22.26 -36.13
N ARG A 373 22.85 22.68 -35.34
CA ARG A 373 21.88 23.71 -35.73
C ARG A 373 22.51 25.08 -35.87
N LYS A 374 23.49 25.43 -35.05
CA LYS A 374 24.24 26.69 -35.19
C LYS A 374 25.05 26.71 -36.45
N GLN A 375 25.62 25.59 -36.87
CA GLN A 375 26.31 25.49 -38.19
C GLN A 375 25.32 25.68 -39.34
N GLU A 376 24.17 24.99 -39.31
CA GLU A 376 23.14 25.11 -40.35
C GLU A 376 22.56 26.54 -40.48
N VAL A 377 22.44 27.26 -39.36
CA VAL A 377 21.88 28.63 -39.33
C VAL A 377 22.93 29.67 -39.67
N ALA A 378 24.20 29.47 -39.33
CA ALA A 378 25.30 30.37 -39.67
C ALA A 378 25.43 30.55 -41.19
N GLU A 379 25.02 29.54 -41.97
CA GLU A 379 24.99 29.59 -43.44
C GLU A 379 23.81 30.40 -44.00
N ARG A 380 22.77 30.69 -43.19
CA ARG A 380 21.50 31.26 -43.66
C ARG A 380 21.14 32.62 -43.04
N SER A 381 21.47 32.87 -41.78
CA SER A 381 21.06 34.05 -41.00
C SER A 381 21.90 34.20 -39.73
N ALA A 382 21.85 35.36 -39.07
CA ALA A 382 22.50 35.56 -37.77
C ALA A 382 22.01 34.51 -36.73
N PRO A 383 22.93 33.73 -36.16
CA PRO A 383 22.55 32.67 -35.23
C PRO A 383 21.99 33.25 -33.93
N ARG A 384 20.89 32.65 -33.43
CA ARG A 384 20.36 32.93 -32.10
C ARG A 384 21.20 32.22 -31.05
N SER A 385 21.13 32.67 -29.83
CA SER A 385 21.84 32.05 -28.72
C SER A 385 21.41 30.59 -28.50
N LEU A 386 20.14 30.28 -28.79
CA LEU A 386 19.55 28.96 -28.69
C LEU A 386 18.56 28.70 -29.82
N GLU A 387 18.73 27.57 -30.53
CA GLU A 387 17.87 27.16 -31.64
C GLU A 387 16.94 26.03 -31.21
N ILE A 388 15.66 26.36 -30.95
CA ILE A 388 14.61 25.42 -30.59
C ILE A 388 13.72 25.14 -31.80
N ARG A 389 13.51 23.86 -32.12
CA ARG A 389 12.62 23.40 -33.19
C ARG A 389 11.32 22.84 -32.60
N ARG A 390 10.30 22.70 -33.44
CA ARG A 390 8.99 22.14 -33.04
C ARG A 390 9.12 20.74 -32.40
N ASP A 391 10.05 19.95 -32.92
CA ASP A 391 10.29 18.61 -32.46
C ASP A 391 10.88 18.52 -31.06
N ASP A 392 11.44 19.61 -30.54
CA ASP A 392 11.97 19.70 -29.17
C ASP A 392 10.90 20.02 -28.15
N ILE A 393 9.70 20.47 -28.60
CA ILE A 393 8.65 20.93 -27.70
C ILE A 393 8.09 19.76 -26.89
N HIS A 394 8.18 19.90 -25.57
CA HIS A 394 7.62 18.97 -24.60
C HIS A 394 6.52 19.65 -23.81
N LEU A 395 5.42 18.92 -23.60
CA LEU A 395 4.26 19.34 -22.83
C LEU A 395 4.21 18.61 -21.50
N THR A 396 3.77 19.32 -20.45
CA THR A 396 3.54 18.71 -19.14
C THR A 396 2.24 17.90 -19.18
N ARG A 397 2.28 16.66 -18.73
CA ARG A 397 1.10 15.83 -18.50
C ARG A 397 0.54 16.13 -17.12
N PHE A 398 -0.78 16.30 -17.05
CA PHE A 398 -1.50 16.45 -15.80
C PHE A 398 -2.42 15.26 -15.59
N GLN A 399 -2.58 14.87 -14.32
CA GLN A 399 -3.49 13.84 -13.88
C GLN A 399 -4.38 14.42 -12.77
N GLN A 400 -5.67 14.22 -12.89
CA GLN A 400 -6.65 14.63 -11.90
C GLN A 400 -7.49 13.41 -11.53
N ARG A 401 -7.74 13.19 -10.24
CA ARG A 401 -8.75 12.23 -9.79
C ARG A 401 -10.11 12.83 -10.13
N ARG A 402 -10.99 12.02 -10.70
CA ARG A 402 -12.39 12.40 -10.84
C ARG A 402 -13.06 12.39 -9.49
N ASP A 403 -13.93 13.35 -9.26
CA ASP A 403 -14.82 13.31 -8.11
C ASP A 403 -15.72 12.06 -8.23
N THR A 404 -16.02 11.41 -7.11
CA THR A 404 -16.94 10.27 -7.05
C THR A 404 -18.27 10.74 -6.48
N LEU A 405 -19.38 10.27 -7.07
CA LEU A 405 -20.73 10.42 -6.56
C LEU A 405 -21.27 9.07 -6.16
N THR A 406 -21.51 8.86 -4.87
CA THR A 406 -22.16 7.66 -4.34
C THR A 406 -23.66 7.90 -4.22
N LEU A 407 -24.45 7.15 -4.99
CA LEU A 407 -25.91 7.18 -4.98
C LEU A 407 -26.43 6.06 -4.07
N PHE A 408 -27.05 6.41 -2.97
CA PHE A 408 -27.77 5.46 -2.13
C PHE A 408 -29.21 5.36 -2.62
N VAL A 409 -29.63 4.15 -3.00
CA VAL A 409 -30.98 3.85 -3.50
C VAL A 409 -31.63 2.94 -2.48
N VAL A 410 -32.57 3.48 -1.71
CA VAL A 410 -33.14 2.85 -0.51
C VAL A 410 -34.60 2.51 -0.71
N ASP A 411 -34.91 1.25 -0.48
CA ASP A 411 -36.28 0.77 -0.42
C ASP A 411 -36.94 1.23 0.89
N ALA A 412 -37.98 2.05 0.78
CA ALA A 412 -38.76 2.54 1.90
C ALA A 412 -40.10 1.82 2.02
N SER A 413 -40.36 0.72 1.28
CA SER A 413 -41.59 -0.04 1.30
C SER A 413 -41.71 -1.00 2.49
N GLY A 414 -42.90 -1.18 3.05
CA GLY A 414 -43.21 -2.19 4.07
C GLY A 414 -42.84 -1.86 5.51
N SER A 415 -43.55 -2.48 6.48
CA SER A 415 -43.29 -2.33 7.93
C SER A 415 -41.99 -3.02 8.40
N ALA A 416 -41.55 -4.07 7.70
CA ALA A 416 -40.30 -4.77 7.95
C ALA A 416 -39.04 -4.01 7.43
N ALA A 417 -39.23 -3.03 6.52
CA ALA A 417 -38.16 -2.20 6.00
C ALA A 417 -37.58 -1.29 7.10
N LEU A 418 -38.39 -0.77 7.99
CA LEU A 418 -37.94 0.08 9.11
C LEU A 418 -37.06 -0.70 10.10
N GLN A 419 -37.32 -1.98 10.35
CA GLN A 419 -36.56 -2.81 11.26
C GLN A 419 -35.23 -3.25 10.62
N ARG A 420 -35.23 -3.64 9.34
CA ARG A 420 -34.03 -3.94 8.56
C ARG A 420 -33.22 -2.70 8.23
N LEU A 421 -33.89 -1.54 8.04
CA LEU A 421 -33.21 -0.26 7.89
C LEU A 421 -32.49 0.15 9.19
N ALA A 422 -32.99 -0.23 10.36
CA ALA A 422 -32.31 -0.01 11.64
C ALA A 422 -31.06 -0.86 11.77
N GLU A 423 -31.07 -2.10 11.29
CA GLU A 423 -29.89 -2.97 11.22
C GLU A 423 -28.91 -2.52 10.12
N ALA A 424 -29.42 -2.16 8.95
CA ALA A 424 -28.62 -1.59 7.85
C ALA A 424 -28.13 -0.16 8.15
N LYS A 425 -28.77 0.55 9.08
CA LYS A 425 -28.45 1.95 9.42
C LYS A 425 -27.00 2.11 9.87
N GLY A 426 -26.49 1.17 10.67
CA GLY A 426 -25.08 1.13 11.06
C GLY A 426 -24.15 0.97 9.86
N ALA A 427 -24.46 0.07 8.95
CA ALA A 427 -23.66 -0.16 7.73
C ALA A 427 -23.71 1.06 6.79
N VAL A 428 -24.87 1.68 6.63
CA VAL A 428 -25.02 2.91 5.82
C VAL A 428 -24.32 4.10 6.47
N GLU A 429 -24.37 4.22 7.79
CA GLU A 429 -23.60 5.28 8.50
C GLU A 429 -22.11 5.10 8.36
N LEU A 430 -21.59 3.88 8.37
CA LEU A 430 -20.18 3.59 8.10
C LEU A 430 -19.80 3.93 6.66
N LEU A 431 -20.63 3.54 5.68
CA LEU A 431 -20.43 3.88 4.27
C LEU A 431 -20.49 5.40 4.02
N LEU A 432 -21.40 6.11 4.69
CA LEU A 432 -21.46 7.56 4.63
C LEU A 432 -20.24 8.23 5.26
N ALA A 433 -19.73 7.68 6.37
CA ALA A 433 -18.49 8.15 6.99
C ALA A 433 -17.28 7.95 6.06
N ASP A 434 -17.20 6.80 5.39
CA ASP A 434 -16.18 6.50 4.37
C ASP A 434 -16.25 7.48 3.19
N CYS A 435 -17.44 7.73 2.65
CA CYS A 435 -17.64 8.72 1.56
C CYS A 435 -17.19 10.12 2.00
N TYR A 436 -17.43 10.49 3.26
CA TYR A 436 -17.01 11.77 3.81
C TYR A 436 -15.49 11.89 3.92
N VAL A 437 -14.81 10.84 4.43
CA VAL A 437 -13.34 10.77 4.53
C VAL A 437 -12.71 10.89 3.13
N ARG A 438 -13.31 10.26 2.12
CA ARG A 438 -12.86 10.32 0.72
C ARG A 438 -13.21 11.64 0.03
N ARG A 439 -13.99 12.52 0.66
CA ARG A 439 -14.55 13.75 0.08
C ARG A 439 -15.44 13.50 -1.12
N ASP A 440 -16.05 12.33 -1.23
CA ASP A 440 -17.01 11.98 -2.26
C ASP A 440 -18.31 12.75 -2.08
N GLN A 441 -19.06 12.92 -3.17
CA GLN A 441 -20.43 13.43 -3.10
C GLN A 441 -21.37 12.26 -2.81
N VAL A 442 -22.40 12.52 -2.02
CA VAL A 442 -23.44 11.54 -1.68
C VAL A 442 -24.78 12.07 -2.11
N ALA A 443 -25.61 11.22 -2.71
CA ALA A 443 -27.02 11.49 -2.97
C ALA A 443 -27.88 10.33 -2.48
N LEU A 444 -29.12 10.60 -2.11
CA LEU A 444 -30.07 9.63 -1.58
C LEU A 444 -31.36 9.62 -2.40
N ILE A 445 -31.69 8.48 -2.95
CA ILE A 445 -32.92 8.17 -3.63
C ILE A 445 -33.71 7.23 -2.73
N ALA A 446 -34.98 7.54 -2.45
CA ALA A 446 -35.88 6.60 -1.82
C ALA A 446 -37.00 6.25 -2.80
N PHE A 447 -37.45 5.01 -2.75
CA PHE A 447 -38.58 4.57 -3.57
C PHE A 447 -39.62 3.86 -2.72
N ARG A 448 -40.87 4.23 -2.98
CA ARG A 448 -42.05 3.67 -2.31
C ARG A 448 -43.33 3.93 -3.12
N ASP A 449 -44.41 3.24 -2.80
CA ASP A 449 -45.71 3.33 -3.47
C ASP A 449 -45.60 3.08 -4.99
N GLU A 450 -45.62 4.12 -5.80
CA GLU A 450 -45.54 4.05 -7.27
C GLU A 450 -44.38 4.88 -7.84
N THR A 451 -43.62 5.58 -6.99
CA THR A 451 -42.62 6.55 -7.43
C THR A 451 -41.29 6.41 -6.71
N ALA A 452 -40.22 6.90 -7.35
CA ALA A 452 -38.93 7.13 -6.73
C ALA A 452 -38.66 8.64 -6.61
N GLU A 453 -38.12 9.06 -5.50
CA GLU A 453 -37.86 10.46 -5.19
C GLU A 453 -36.38 10.68 -4.79
N LEU A 454 -35.79 11.77 -5.29
CA LEU A 454 -34.47 12.22 -4.86
C LEU A 454 -34.57 13.00 -3.55
N LEU A 455 -34.39 12.33 -2.42
CA LEU A 455 -34.48 12.96 -1.09
C LEU A 455 -33.27 13.85 -0.76
N LEU A 456 -32.12 13.50 -1.26
CA LEU A 456 -30.91 14.27 -1.04
C LEU A 456 -30.18 14.46 -2.38
N PRO A 457 -30.10 15.69 -2.90
CA PRO A 457 -29.28 15.96 -4.07
C PRO A 457 -27.78 15.80 -3.76
N PRO A 458 -26.93 15.61 -4.78
CA PRO A 458 -25.49 15.42 -4.59
C PRO A 458 -24.89 16.46 -3.63
N THR A 459 -24.33 16.00 -2.52
CA THR A 459 -23.76 16.85 -1.46
C THR A 459 -22.57 16.18 -0.80
N ARG A 460 -21.64 16.99 -0.24
CA ARG A 460 -20.52 16.52 0.60
C ARG A 460 -20.82 16.65 2.10
N SER A 461 -22.05 17.03 2.46
CA SER A 461 -22.45 17.23 3.85
C SER A 461 -22.95 15.95 4.50
N LEU A 462 -22.14 15.32 5.35
CA LEU A 462 -22.49 14.13 6.13
C LEU A 462 -23.73 14.38 7.02
N VAL A 463 -23.84 15.58 7.60
CA VAL A 463 -24.96 15.95 8.48
C VAL A 463 -26.29 15.93 7.72
N ARG A 464 -26.30 16.45 6.48
CA ARG A 464 -27.49 16.42 5.62
C ARG A 464 -27.84 14.99 5.22
N ALA A 465 -26.82 14.17 4.89
CA ALA A 465 -27.04 12.78 4.51
C ALA A 465 -27.65 11.96 5.67
N LYS A 466 -27.07 12.08 6.88
CA LYS A 466 -27.64 11.44 8.08
C LYS A 466 -29.05 11.90 8.40
N LYS A 467 -29.33 13.20 8.27
CA LYS A 467 -30.67 13.75 8.52
C LYS A 467 -31.70 13.25 7.49
N ALA A 468 -31.33 13.19 6.20
CA ALA A 468 -32.20 12.67 5.15
C ALA A 468 -32.46 11.17 5.33
N LEU A 469 -31.47 10.39 5.72
CA LEU A 469 -31.63 8.96 6.02
C LEU A 469 -32.51 8.71 7.25
N ALA A 470 -32.38 9.55 8.28
CA ALA A 470 -33.23 9.46 9.49
C ALA A 470 -34.69 9.84 9.24
N ALA A 471 -34.93 10.68 8.24
CA ALA A 471 -36.29 11.19 7.88
C ALA A 471 -36.99 10.31 6.83
N LEU A 472 -36.43 9.13 6.46
CA LEU A 472 -37.03 8.22 5.49
C LEU A 472 -38.43 7.77 5.97
N PRO A 473 -39.48 8.04 5.20
CA PRO A 473 -40.81 7.57 5.51
C PRO A 473 -40.93 6.08 5.11
N GLY A 474 -41.48 5.24 5.99
CA GLY A 474 -41.68 3.81 5.71
C GLY A 474 -43.12 3.49 5.25
N GLY A 475 -43.23 2.44 4.40
CA GLY A 475 -44.54 1.87 3.96
C GLY A 475 -44.78 2.00 2.45
N GLY A 476 -45.71 1.19 1.94
CA GLY A 476 -46.13 1.21 0.53
C GLY A 476 -45.57 0.05 -0.32
N ALA A 477 -45.72 0.16 -1.63
CA ALA A 477 -45.23 -0.79 -2.63
C ALA A 477 -43.80 -0.46 -3.07
N THR A 478 -43.17 -1.34 -3.85
CA THR A 478 -41.74 -1.29 -4.21
C THR A 478 -41.55 -1.03 -5.72
N PRO A 479 -41.52 0.25 -6.18
CA PRO A 479 -41.34 0.63 -7.58
C PRO A 479 -39.83 0.63 -7.98
N MET A 480 -39.20 -0.53 -8.04
CA MET A 480 -37.76 -0.66 -8.29
C MET A 480 -37.37 -0.13 -9.67
N ALA A 481 -38.20 -0.36 -10.70
CA ALA A 481 -37.93 0.14 -12.05
C ALA A 481 -37.82 1.68 -12.09
N ALA A 482 -38.73 2.39 -11.42
CA ALA A 482 -38.68 3.85 -11.33
C ALA A 482 -37.42 4.36 -10.59
N ALA A 483 -36.97 3.63 -9.55
CA ALA A 483 -35.75 3.96 -8.82
C ALA A 483 -34.51 3.79 -9.69
N LEU A 484 -34.41 2.72 -10.49
CA LEU A 484 -33.30 2.48 -11.41
C LEU A 484 -33.27 3.51 -12.53
N GLU A 485 -34.42 3.94 -13.07
CA GLU A 485 -34.46 5.01 -14.07
C GLU A 485 -33.95 6.34 -13.51
N LEU A 486 -34.39 6.74 -12.33
CA LEU A 486 -33.93 7.96 -11.69
C LEU A 486 -32.44 7.89 -11.36
N THR A 487 -31.96 6.73 -10.93
CA THR A 487 -30.51 6.47 -10.68
C THR A 487 -29.70 6.61 -11.94
N ARG A 488 -30.14 6.02 -13.06
CA ARG A 488 -29.50 6.15 -14.37
C ARG A 488 -29.42 7.60 -14.81
N ASP A 489 -30.52 8.35 -14.74
CA ASP A 489 -30.58 9.74 -15.18
C ASP A 489 -29.63 10.64 -14.36
N LEU A 490 -29.50 10.40 -13.07
CA LEU A 490 -28.53 11.09 -12.21
C LEU A 490 -27.08 10.69 -12.54
N ALA A 491 -26.84 9.40 -12.78
CA ALA A 491 -25.52 8.91 -13.18
C ALA A 491 -25.06 9.50 -14.53
N GLU A 492 -25.96 9.60 -15.52
CA GLU A 492 -25.66 10.22 -16.80
C GLU A 492 -25.34 11.73 -16.67
N ARG A 493 -26.07 12.44 -15.80
CA ARG A 493 -25.78 13.86 -15.52
C ARG A 493 -24.42 14.02 -14.85
N ALA A 494 -24.08 13.17 -13.86
CA ALA A 494 -22.80 13.16 -13.20
C ALA A 494 -21.64 12.82 -14.16
N ALA A 495 -21.84 11.83 -15.04
CA ALA A 495 -20.89 11.46 -16.07
C ALA A 495 -20.59 12.62 -17.05
N LYS A 496 -21.60 13.38 -17.47
CA LYS A 496 -21.43 14.60 -18.29
C LYS A 496 -20.61 15.68 -17.60
N GLN A 497 -20.63 15.72 -16.26
CA GLN A 497 -19.82 16.62 -15.44
C GLN A 497 -18.41 16.06 -15.15
N GLY A 498 -18.09 14.86 -15.64
CA GLY A 498 -16.81 14.21 -15.42
C GLY A 498 -16.68 13.53 -14.06
N THR A 499 -17.79 13.28 -13.35
CA THR A 499 -17.84 12.61 -12.06
C THR A 499 -18.08 11.11 -12.28
N THR A 500 -17.33 10.26 -11.57
CA THR A 500 -17.56 8.81 -11.56
C THR A 500 -18.71 8.50 -10.62
N THR A 501 -19.67 7.67 -11.03
CA THR A 501 -20.82 7.34 -10.22
C THR A 501 -20.70 5.91 -9.70
N GLN A 502 -20.94 5.73 -8.40
CA GLN A 502 -21.12 4.46 -7.73
C GLN A 502 -22.52 4.44 -7.11
N TYR A 503 -23.22 3.31 -7.15
CA TYR A 503 -24.53 3.18 -6.55
C TYR A 503 -24.58 1.99 -5.60
N VAL A 504 -25.30 2.19 -4.49
CA VAL A 504 -25.54 1.20 -3.44
C VAL A 504 -27.05 1.05 -3.31
N ILE A 505 -27.57 -0.11 -3.71
CA ILE A 505 -28.99 -0.41 -3.67
C ILE A 505 -29.30 -1.21 -2.41
N LEU A 506 -30.22 -0.72 -1.60
CA LEU A 506 -30.70 -1.35 -0.38
C LEU A 506 -32.16 -1.74 -0.59
N THR A 507 -32.44 -3.01 -0.85
CA THR A 507 -33.76 -3.55 -1.12
C THR A 507 -33.85 -5.00 -0.61
N ASP A 508 -35.09 -5.45 -0.36
CA ASP A 508 -35.36 -6.86 -0.07
C ASP A 508 -35.56 -7.71 -1.36
N GLY A 509 -35.43 -7.06 -2.53
CA GLY A 509 -35.54 -7.72 -3.84
C GLY A 509 -36.98 -7.97 -4.31
N ALA A 510 -37.99 -7.47 -3.60
CA ALA A 510 -39.39 -7.67 -3.96
C ALA A 510 -39.93 -6.52 -4.81
N ALA A 511 -39.57 -6.45 -6.09
CA ALA A 511 -40.17 -5.50 -7.03
C ALA A 511 -41.63 -5.89 -7.31
N ASN A 512 -42.60 -5.05 -6.92
CA ASN A 512 -44.01 -5.34 -7.05
C ASN A 512 -44.82 -4.29 -7.84
N VAL A 513 -44.16 -3.28 -8.37
CA VAL A 513 -44.73 -2.26 -9.24
C VAL A 513 -43.97 -2.26 -10.57
N ALA A 514 -44.69 -2.44 -11.66
CA ALA A 514 -44.18 -2.39 -13.00
C ALA A 514 -43.99 -0.93 -13.47
N ARG A 515 -43.30 -0.74 -14.59
CA ARG A 515 -42.98 0.56 -15.18
C ARG A 515 -44.19 1.39 -15.57
N ASP A 516 -45.29 0.70 -15.91
CA ASP A 516 -46.60 1.31 -16.22
C ASP A 516 -47.45 1.64 -14.99
N GLY A 517 -46.92 1.43 -13.79
CA GLY A 517 -47.64 1.65 -12.51
C GLY A 517 -48.51 0.47 -12.08
N THR A 518 -48.58 -0.62 -12.85
CA THR A 518 -49.39 -1.79 -12.46
C THR A 518 -48.74 -2.52 -11.28
N ARG A 519 -49.56 -2.85 -10.27
CA ARG A 519 -49.08 -3.60 -9.08
C ARG A 519 -49.13 -5.11 -9.38
N ASN A 520 -48.06 -5.60 -9.96
CA ASN A 520 -47.88 -7.04 -10.25
C ASN A 520 -46.41 -7.41 -10.04
N ARG A 521 -46.17 -8.41 -9.18
CA ARG A 521 -44.84 -8.86 -8.85
C ARG A 521 -44.04 -9.41 -10.05
N GLU A 522 -44.72 -10.17 -10.93
CA GLU A 522 -44.04 -10.72 -12.13
C GLU A 522 -43.68 -9.62 -13.13
N ALA A 523 -44.58 -8.65 -13.35
CA ALA A 523 -44.32 -7.52 -14.23
C ALA A 523 -43.28 -6.58 -13.62
N GLY A 524 -43.35 -6.28 -12.32
CA GLY A 524 -42.38 -5.45 -11.60
C GLY A 524 -40.98 -6.05 -11.60
N THR A 525 -40.84 -7.38 -11.41
CA THR A 525 -39.55 -8.06 -11.45
C THR A 525 -38.97 -8.12 -12.88
N ARG A 526 -39.83 -8.18 -13.91
CA ARG A 526 -39.39 -8.16 -15.32
C ARG A 526 -38.87 -6.80 -15.74
N ASP A 527 -39.48 -5.72 -15.23
CA ASP A 527 -39.15 -4.34 -15.57
C ASP A 527 -37.95 -3.77 -14.77
N ALA A 528 -37.70 -4.33 -13.58
CA ALA A 528 -36.55 -4.03 -12.75
C ALA A 528 -35.29 -4.76 -13.20
#